data_84a6c5f54e902c288ff4a880f1d7daed
#
_entry.id   84a6c5f54e902c288ff4a880f1d7daed
#
_cell.length_a   1.000
_cell.length_b   1.000
_cell.length_c   1.000
_cell.angle_alpha   90.00
_cell.angle_beta   90.00
_cell.angle_gamma   90.00
#
_symmetry.space_group_name_H-M   'P 1'
#
loop_
_entity.id
_entity.type
_entity.pdbx_description
1 polymer ?
#
loop_
_entity_poly.entity_id
_entity_poly.type
_entity_poly.pdbx_seq_one_letter_code
_entity_poly.pdbx_strand_id
1 'polypeptide(L)'
;MRTLKKLLYVACTASLLTSCEETYNDKLFWPGELNQEYGSYIKPATLDLTYSGEKLVGKTVDFKTDDSEKGTITLNDIIPGEKTTPIQIDLCEQGDSYTFSGKNITMKGATVTYSGTLTPKTMKLDLNVAMPQSKWGKSYGLSGFTKGKKMIVGTSGGQYVWKESSSEILTGAFYVHLDDVELTKSGSTLFMRMKLVQNALCYFIPQLLQSVTLQPDGNVIANYTTSPVYIGSIPISNIDPDKDTGTIALFVIKFMLGTLKESDITSVLADRTW
;
A
#
# COMPACT_ATOMS: atom_id res chain seq x y z
N MET A 1 68.59 30.85 27.04
CA MET A 1 68.15 29.47 26.69
C MET A 1 66.85 29.06 27.37
N ARG A 2 66.49 29.51 28.57
CA ARG A 2 65.20 29.13 29.22
C ARG A 2 63.96 29.80 28.64
N THR A 3 64.06 30.98 28.09
CA THR A 3 62.94 31.73 27.46
C THR A 3 62.57 31.16 26.10
N LEU A 4 63.54 30.68 25.32
CA LEU A 4 63.27 30.08 23.99
C LEU A 4 62.54 28.78 24.07
N LYS A 5 62.83 27.94 25.10
CA LYS A 5 62.10 26.67 25.35
C LYS A 5 60.64 26.87 25.79
N LYS A 6 60.38 27.97 26.55
CA LYS A 6 58.99 28.30 26.92
C LYS A 6 58.16 28.82 25.76
N LEU A 7 58.77 29.58 24.80
CA LEU A 7 58.09 30.02 23.60
C LEU A 7 57.78 28.86 22.65
N LEU A 8 58.67 27.91 22.54
CA LEU A 8 58.45 26.71 21.72
C LEU A 8 57.31 25.83 22.25
N TYR A 9 57.18 25.70 23.58
CA TYR A 9 56.09 24.96 24.21
C TYR A 9 54.71 25.63 24.03
N VAL A 10 54.66 26.93 24.10
CA VAL A 10 53.41 27.69 23.86
C VAL A 10 53.01 27.64 22.37
N ALA A 11 53.97 27.68 21.45
CA ALA A 11 53.68 27.52 20.02
C ALA A 11 53.21 26.14 19.65
N CYS A 12 53.75 25.04 20.25
CA CYS A 12 53.30 23.69 20.02
C CYS A 12 51.94 23.36 20.66
N THR A 13 51.58 24.01 21.78
CA THR A 13 50.26 23.81 22.39
C THR A 13 49.18 24.62 21.68
N ALA A 14 49.49 25.75 21.09
CA ALA A 14 48.56 26.52 20.29
C ALA A 14 48.22 25.82 18.94
N SER A 15 49.19 25.14 18.32
CA SER A 15 48.97 24.39 17.07
C SER A 15 48.23 23.06 17.26
N LEU A 16 48.16 22.52 18.48
CA LEU A 16 47.38 21.30 18.78
C LEU A 16 45.91 21.62 19.11
N LEU A 17 45.56 22.88 19.39
CA LEU A 17 44.17 23.27 19.65
C LEU A 17 43.40 23.73 18.39
N THR A 18 44.13 24.04 17.31
CA THR A 18 43.48 24.43 16.05
C THR A 18 43.22 23.29 15.08
N SER A 19 43.69 22.07 15.36
CA SER A 19 43.48 20.92 14.45
C SER A 19 42.26 20.04 14.78
N CYS A 20 41.48 20.37 15.81
CA CYS A 20 40.30 19.62 16.17
C CYS A 20 38.95 20.32 15.90
N GLU A 21 38.97 21.58 15.40
CA GLU A 21 37.71 22.31 15.16
C GLU A 21 37.26 22.36 13.69
N GLU A 22 38.09 21.96 12.74
CA GLU A 22 37.77 22.15 11.32
C GLU A 22 37.02 20.94 10.68
N THR A 23 36.85 19.81 11.37
CA THR A 23 36.20 18.61 10.74
C THR A 23 34.76 18.41 11.19
N TYR A 24 34.24 19.22 12.07
CA TYR A 24 32.92 18.98 12.68
C TYR A 24 31.81 19.98 12.31
N ASN A 25 32.12 21.06 11.62
CA ASN A 25 31.15 22.13 11.32
C ASN A 25 30.64 22.15 9.88
N ASP A 26 31.02 21.19 9.03
CA ASP A 26 30.70 21.23 7.60
C ASP A 26 29.50 20.37 7.20
N LYS A 27 28.84 19.68 8.13
CA LYS A 27 27.67 18.87 7.79
C LYS A 27 26.38 19.62 8.12
N LEU A 28 25.49 19.71 7.14
CA LEU A 28 24.19 20.36 7.30
C LEU A 28 23.36 19.74 8.43
N PHE A 29 23.39 18.40 8.53
CA PHE A 29 22.76 17.64 9.61
C PHE A 29 23.66 16.49 10.05
N TRP A 30 23.59 16.16 11.35
CA TRP A 30 24.28 15.02 11.92
C TRP A 30 23.61 13.69 11.52
N PRO A 31 24.37 12.59 11.36
CA PRO A 31 23.79 11.28 11.09
C PRO A 31 22.65 10.90 12.04
N GLY A 32 22.80 11.19 13.33
CA GLY A 32 21.79 10.88 14.34
C GLY A 32 20.45 11.62 14.16
N GLU A 33 20.46 12.77 13.50
CA GLU A 33 19.25 13.53 13.21
C GLU A 33 18.52 13.00 11.98
N LEU A 34 19.25 12.40 11.04
CA LEU A 34 18.71 11.84 9.79
C LEU A 34 18.29 10.39 9.92
N ASN A 35 18.92 9.60 10.81
CA ASN A 35 18.72 8.17 10.97
C ASN A 35 17.38 7.85 11.63
N GLN A 36 16.34 7.73 10.82
CA GLN A 36 14.98 7.45 11.30
C GLN A 36 14.08 6.86 10.22
N GLU A 37 12.87 6.50 10.63
CA GLU A 37 11.78 6.11 9.76
C GLU A 37 10.93 7.35 9.39
N TYR A 38 10.71 7.57 8.11
CA TYR A 38 9.86 8.62 7.55
C TYR A 38 8.50 8.05 7.16
N GLY A 39 7.42 8.80 7.44
CA GLY A 39 6.06 8.40 7.11
C GLY A 39 5.35 7.51 8.14
N SER A 40 5.98 7.27 9.28
CA SER A 40 5.37 6.53 10.38
C SER A 40 4.30 7.37 11.09
N TYR A 41 3.17 6.74 11.44
CA TYR A 41 2.13 7.41 12.24
C TYR A 41 2.56 7.72 13.69
N ILE A 42 3.62 7.09 14.16
CA ILE A 42 4.10 7.20 15.54
C ILE A 42 5.23 8.23 15.65
N LYS A 43 5.95 8.49 14.54
CA LYS A 43 7.12 9.38 14.51
C LYS A 43 6.79 10.68 13.77
N PRO A 44 7.37 11.82 14.19
CA PRO A 44 7.03 13.14 13.64
C PRO A 44 7.56 13.38 12.22
N ALA A 45 8.52 12.56 11.74
CA ALA A 45 9.11 12.74 10.42
C ALA A 45 8.14 12.33 9.31
N THR A 46 7.85 13.27 8.40
CA THR A 46 6.89 13.06 7.32
C THR A 46 7.54 12.49 6.06
N LEU A 47 6.75 11.76 5.28
CA LEU A 47 7.13 11.24 3.97
C LEU A 47 6.14 11.77 2.93
N ASP A 48 6.66 12.46 1.91
CA ASP A 48 5.93 12.77 0.67
C ASP A 48 6.46 11.86 -0.43
N LEU A 49 5.70 10.81 -0.73
CA LEU A 49 6.11 9.74 -1.64
C LEU A 49 5.26 9.76 -2.90
N THR A 50 5.94 9.85 -4.05
CA THR A 50 5.34 9.65 -5.37
C THR A 50 5.87 8.35 -5.98
N TYR A 51 4.98 7.53 -6.49
CA TYR A 51 5.30 6.25 -7.14
C TYR A 51 4.77 6.26 -8.57
N SER A 52 5.69 6.25 -9.54
CA SER A 52 5.40 6.26 -10.98
C SER A 52 4.35 7.33 -11.37
N GLY A 53 4.51 8.53 -10.81
CA GLY A 53 3.66 9.69 -11.09
C GLY A 53 2.45 9.84 -10.16
N GLU A 54 2.12 8.84 -9.34
CA GLU A 54 0.98 8.87 -8.44
C GLU A 54 1.39 8.99 -6.97
N LYS A 55 0.63 9.74 -6.19
CA LYS A 55 0.92 9.88 -4.75
C LYS A 55 0.62 8.58 -4.01
N LEU A 56 1.62 8.05 -3.30
CA LEU A 56 1.49 6.84 -2.51
C LEU A 56 1.50 7.17 -1.01
N VAL A 57 0.42 6.82 -0.32
CA VAL A 57 0.24 7.08 1.12
C VAL A 57 0.26 5.80 1.94
N GLY A 58 0.51 5.92 3.25
CA GLY A 58 0.48 4.80 4.19
C GLY A 58 1.69 3.86 4.09
N LYS A 59 2.78 4.33 3.49
CA LYS A 59 4.06 3.61 3.40
C LYS A 59 5.12 4.33 4.22
N THR A 60 6.18 3.61 4.56
CA THR A 60 7.33 4.14 5.30
C THR A 60 8.64 3.87 4.59
N VAL A 61 9.61 4.73 4.87
CA VAL A 61 10.99 4.61 4.38
C VAL A 61 11.93 4.79 5.56
N ASP A 62 12.78 3.81 5.81
CA ASP A 62 13.89 3.96 6.75
C ASP A 62 15.08 4.62 6.05
N PHE A 63 15.71 5.56 6.73
CA PHE A 63 16.96 6.15 6.29
C PHE A 63 18.06 5.91 7.32
N LYS A 64 19.27 5.57 6.84
CA LYS A 64 20.48 5.40 7.65
C LYS A 64 21.69 5.97 6.92
N THR A 65 22.52 6.68 7.66
CA THR A 65 23.83 7.19 7.24
C THR A 65 24.79 7.18 8.42
N ASP A 66 26.08 7.06 8.15
CA ASP A 66 27.14 7.14 9.15
C ASP A 66 27.94 8.45 9.04
N ASP A 67 27.91 9.09 7.88
CA ASP A 67 28.75 10.22 7.53
C ASP A 67 28.01 11.44 6.96
N SER A 68 26.68 11.33 6.74
CA SER A 68 25.86 12.32 6.04
C SER A 68 26.31 12.64 4.59
N GLU A 69 27.14 11.79 4.00
CA GLU A 69 27.55 11.86 2.58
C GLU A 69 26.93 10.71 1.78
N LYS A 70 26.87 9.53 2.39
CA LYS A 70 26.25 8.34 1.83
C LYS A 70 25.22 7.81 2.79
N GLY A 71 24.16 7.26 2.25
CA GLY A 71 23.10 6.68 3.06
C GLY A 71 22.44 5.48 2.39
N THR A 72 21.59 4.85 3.16
CA THR A 72 20.73 3.78 2.69
C THR A 72 19.29 4.19 2.94
N ILE A 73 18.49 4.28 1.89
CA ILE A 73 17.03 4.29 2.02
C ILE A 73 16.54 2.84 1.94
N THR A 74 15.66 2.45 2.83
CA THR A 74 14.98 1.16 2.79
C THR A 74 13.50 1.38 2.58
N LEU A 75 13.02 1.00 1.39
CA LEU A 75 11.61 1.10 1.02
C LEU A 75 10.84 -0.05 1.66
N ASN A 76 9.84 0.23 2.50
CA ASN A 76 9.07 -0.78 3.22
C ASN A 76 7.76 -1.06 2.47
N ASP A 77 7.66 -2.26 1.88
CA ASP A 77 6.49 -2.74 1.13
C ASP A 77 5.99 -1.74 0.07
N ILE A 78 6.93 -1.12 -0.64
CA ILE A 78 6.65 -0.13 -1.71
C ILE A 78 6.75 -0.77 -3.08
N ILE A 79 7.81 -1.55 -3.32
CA ILE A 79 7.99 -2.23 -4.61
C ILE A 79 7.16 -3.53 -4.61
N PRO A 80 6.26 -3.72 -5.60
CA PRO A 80 5.41 -4.91 -5.66
C PRO A 80 6.20 -6.21 -5.57
N GLY A 81 5.82 -7.05 -4.61
CA GLY A 81 6.46 -8.33 -4.37
C GLY A 81 7.75 -8.27 -3.55
N GLU A 82 8.18 -7.11 -3.07
CA GLU A 82 9.35 -6.94 -2.21
C GLU A 82 8.94 -6.33 -0.86
N LYS A 83 9.17 -7.06 0.21
CA LYS A 83 8.84 -6.59 1.56
C LYS A 83 9.71 -5.40 1.98
N THR A 84 10.99 -5.44 1.62
CA THR A 84 11.95 -4.37 1.86
C THR A 84 12.89 -4.25 0.68
N THR A 85 13.20 -3.02 0.26
CA THR A 85 14.12 -2.75 -0.84
C THR A 85 15.15 -1.73 -0.39
N PRO A 86 16.37 -2.14 -0.01
CA PRO A 86 17.45 -1.22 0.34
C PRO A 86 18.08 -0.62 -0.92
N ILE A 87 18.32 0.67 -0.91
CA ILE A 87 18.96 1.44 -1.98
C ILE A 87 20.06 2.31 -1.38
N GLN A 88 21.28 2.16 -1.86
CA GLN A 88 22.40 3.05 -1.51
C GLN A 88 22.26 4.36 -2.27
N ILE A 89 22.46 5.46 -1.59
CA ILE A 89 22.37 6.81 -2.15
C ILE A 89 23.57 7.67 -1.74
N ASP A 90 23.93 8.59 -2.59
CA ASP A 90 24.86 9.66 -2.27
C ASP A 90 24.04 10.91 -1.95
N LEU A 91 24.41 11.61 -0.88
CA LEU A 91 23.77 12.83 -0.42
C LEU A 91 24.53 14.06 -0.93
N CYS A 92 23.82 15.01 -1.51
CA CYS A 92 24.38 16.28 -1.95
C CYS A 92 23.69 17.41 -1.19
N GLU A 93 24.46 18.27 -0.54
CA GLU A 93 23.93 19.46 0.14
C GLU A 93 23.34 20.46 -0.86
N GLN A 94 22.15 20.92 -0.58
CA GLN A 94 21.48 21.94 -1.36
C GLN A 94 20.64 22.85 -0.47
N GLY A 95 21.20 24.02 -0.15
CA GLY A 95 20.56 24.96 0.77
C GLY A 95 20.44 24.38 2.17
N ASP A 96 19.23 24.19 2.64
CA ASP A 96 18.88 23.67 3.97
C ASP A 96 18.43 22.21 3.95
N SER A 97 18.76 21.46 2.92
CA SER A 97 18.40 20.05 2.74
C SER A 97 19.48 19.27 2.01
N TYR A 98 19.45 17.95 2.17
CA TYR A 98 20.16 17.04 1.27
C TYR A 98 19.28 16.65 0.09
N THR A 99 19.89 16.54 -1.09
CA THR A 99 19.28 15.98 -2.29
C THR A 99 19.96 14.67 -2.66
N PHE A 100 19.23 13.79 -3.29
CA PHE A 100 19.75 12.54 -3.81
C PHE A 100 18.98 12.10 -5.05
N SER A 101 19.65 11.38 -5.95
CA SER A 101 19.02 10.79 -7.13
C SER A 101 19.85 9.65 -7.67
N GLY A 102 19.20 8.74 -8.40
CA GLY A 102 19.91 7.62 -9.00
C GLY A 102 19.00 6.57 -9.59
N LYS A 103 19.60 5.41 -9.83
CA LYS A 103 18.93 4.25 -10.38
C LYS A 103 19.45 2.99 -9.69
N ASN A 104 18.53 2.10 -9.31
CA ASN A 104 18.84 0.81 -8.72
C ASN A 104 18.08 -0.31 -9.42
N ILE A 105 18.65 -1.50 -9.42
CA ILE A 105 17.97 -2.73 -9.83
C ILE A 105 17.76 -3.56 -8.59
N THR A 106 16.52 -3.89 -8.28
CA THR A 106 16.16 -4.64 -7.08
C THR A 106 16.52 -6.11 -7.22
N MET A 107 16.49 -6.85 -6.12
CA MET A 107 16.78 -8.29 -6.11
C MET A 107 15.84 -9.10 -7.02
N LYS A 108 14.62 -8.63 -7.26
CA LYS A 108 13.64 -9.27 -8.15
C LYS A 108 13.63 -8.71 -9.57
N GLY A 109 14.59 -7.85 -9.89
CA GLY A 109 14.80 -7.32 -11.24
C GLY A 109 13.93 -6.13 -11.61
N ALA A 110 13.26 -5.49 -10.65
CA ALA A 110 12.63 -4.20 -10.88
C ALA A 110 13.71 -3.11 -11.00
N THR A 111 13.57 -2.24 -11.99
CA THR A 111 14.39 -1.04 -12.12
C THR A 111 13.69 0.11 -11.39
N VAL A 112 14.37 0.72 -10.44
CA VAL A 112 13.87 1.86 -9.66
C VAL A 112 14.74 3.06 -9.96
N THR A 113 14.20 4.08 -10.61
CA THR A 113 14.81 5.41 -10.71
C THR A 113 14.22 6.27 -9.61
N TYR A 114 15.08 6.96 -8.88
CA TYR A 114 14.66 7.71 -7.70
C TYR A 114 15.29 9.09 -7.66
N SER A 115 14.57 10.04 -7.06
CA SER A 115 15.08 11.36 -6.67
C SER A 115 14.35 11.83 -5.41
N GLY A 116 15.00 12.66 -4.63
CA GLY A 116 14.37 13.15 -3.42
C GLY A 116 15.16 14.23 -2.69
N THR A 117 14.53 14.73 -1.64
CA THR A 117 15.13 15.66 -0.67
C THR A 117 14.95 15.12 0.74
N LEU A 118 15.91 15.38 1.60
CA LEU A 118 15.97 14.88 2.96
C LEU A 118 16.33 15.98 3.95
N THR A 119 15.54 16.07 5.01
CA THR A 119 15.81 16.83 6.23
C THR A 119 15.48 15.97 7.45
N PRO A 120 15.84 16.35 8.68
CA PRO A 120 15.43 15.63 9.89
C PRO A 120 13.92 15.51 10.08
N LYS A 121 13.13 16.39 9.46
CA LYS A 121 11.67 16.43 9.64
C LYS A 121 10.90 15.85 8.47
N THR A 122 11.48 15.88 7.28
CA THR A 122 10.76 15.54 6.05
C THR A 122 11.64 14.79 5.06
N MET A 123 11.07 13.81 4.40
CA MET A 123 11.63 13.21 3.20
C MET A 123 10.61 13.37 2.07
N LYS A 124 11.05 13.94 0.95
CA LYS A 124 10.33 13.86 -0.32
C LYS A 124 11.03 12.82 -1.18
N LEU A 125 10.30 11.88 -1.74
CA LEU A 125 10.84 10.78 -2.53
C LEU A 125 9.95 10.53 -3.74
N ASP A 126 10.54 10.69 -4.92
CA ASP A 126 9.90 10.38 -6.19
C ASP A 126 10.54 9.09 -6.75
N LEU A 127 9.71 8.07 -6.98
CA LEU A 127 10.10 6.77 -7.51
C LEU A 127 9.47 6.55 -8.89
N ASN A 128 10.27 6.16 -9.88
CA ASN A 128 9.79 5.59 -11.14
C ASN A 128 10.23 4.14 -11.22
N VAL A 129 9.26 3.24 -11.31
CA VAL A 129 9.48 1.79 -11.26
C VAL A 129 9.17 1.15 -12.60
N ALA A 130 10.00 0.22 -13.04
CA ALA A 130 9.75 -0.60 -14.20
C ALA A 130 10.03 -2.06 -13.87
N MET A 131 9.05 -2.93 -14.14
CA MET A 131 9.10 -4.38 -13.93
C MET A 131 8.91 -5.11 -15.26
N PRO A 132 9.89 -5.03 -16.19
CA PRO A 132 9.74 -5.55 -17.55
C PRO A 132 9.56 -7.07 -17.62
N GLN A 133 9.96 -7.78 -16.57
CA GLN A 133 9.81 -9.24 -16.45
C GLN A 133 8.51 -9.66 -15.77
N SER A 134 7.65 -8.71 -15.38
CA SER A 134 6.39 -9.03 -14.72
C SER A 134 5.44 -9.75 -15.66
N LYS A 135 5.05 -10.95 -15.28
CA LYS A 135 4.02 -11.73 -15.98
C LYS A 135 2.59 -11.24 -15.72
N TRP A 136 2.43 -10.35 -14.75
CA TRP A 136 1.13 -9.83 -14.31
C TRP A 136 0.72 -8.53 -15.01
N GLY A 137 1.65 -7.85 -15.69
CA GLY A 137 1.43 -6.58 -16.38
C GLY A 137 0.51 -6.73 -17.60
N LYS A 138 -0.81 -6.80 -17.37
CA LYS A 138 -1.86 -6.91 -18.39
C LYS A 138 -3.23 -6.49 -17.84
N SER A 139 -4.20 -6.34 -18.72
CA SER A 139 -5.58 -6.11 -18.35
C SER A 139 -6.33 -7.41 -18.03
N TYR A 140 -7.12 -7.37 -16.99
CA TYR A 140 -7.97 -8.45 -16.51
C TYR A 140 -9.41 -7.96 -16.54
N GLY A 141 -10.24 -8.59 -17.36
CA GLY A 141 -11.69 -8.40 -17.32
C GLY A 141 -12.31 -9.23 -16.21
N LEU A 142 -13.48 -8.80 -15.73
CA LEU A 142 -14.29 -9.60 -14.82
C LEU A 142 -15.18 -10.54 -15.62
N SER A 143 -15.26 -11.79 -15.21
CA SER A 143 -16.10 -12.81 -15.87
C SER A 143 -17.59 -12.74 -15.46
N GLY A 144 -17.96 -11.76 -14.64
CA GLY A 144 -19.34 -11.63 -14.15
C GLY A 144 -19.68 -12.59 -13.02
N PHE A 145 -20.98 -12.74 -12.78
CA PHE A 145 -21.47 -13.67 -11.77
C PHE A 145 -21.36 -15.11 -12.24
N THR A 146 -20.90 -16.00 -11.37
CA THR A 146 -20.73 -17.42 -11.64
C THR A 146 -21.41 -18.25 -10.57
N LYS A 147 -21.88 -19.45 -10.97
CA LYS A 147 -22.29 -20.50 -10.03
C LYS A 147 -21.09 -21.39 -9.70
N GLY A 148 -21.04 -21.87 -8.50
CA GLY A 148 -20.03 -22.83 -8.06
C GLY A 148 -19.87 -22.84 -6.55
N LYS A 149 -19.11 -23.80 -6.09
CA LYS A 149 -18.69 -23.83 -4.68
C LYS A 149 -17.57 -22.85 -4.47
N LYS A 150 -17.74 -21.98 -3.49
CA LYS A 150 -16.77 -20.93 -3.15
C LYS A 150 -16.26 -21.15 -1.73
N MET A 151 -15.09 -20.62 -1.48
CA MET A 151 -14.58 -20.55 -0.11
C MET A 151 -15.44 -19.60 0.71
N ILE A 152 -15.98 -20.08 1.79
CA ILE A 152 -16.81 -19.33 2.72
C ILE A 152 -16.26 -19.46 4.12
N VAL A 153 -16.59 -18.49 4.98
CA VAL A 153 -16.26 -18.61 6.39
C VAL A 153 -17.17 -19.65 7.04
N GLY A 154 -16.57 -20.65 7.63
CA GLY A 154 -17.24 -21.70 8.38
C GLY A 154 -16.71 -21.83 9.79
N THR A 155 -17.09 -22.91 10.49
CA THR A 155 -16.59 -23.23 11.83
C THR A 155 -15.95 -24.60 11.84
N SER A 156 -14.85 -24.74 12.57
CA SER A 156 -14.18 -26.00 12.83
C SER A 156 -13.54 -25.94 14.23
N GLY A 157 -13.86 -26.92 15.10
CA GLY A 157 -13.31 -26.95 16.46
C GLY A 157 -13.61 -25.70 17.32
N GLY A 158 -14.73 -24.99 17.06
CA GLY A 158 -15.08 -23.75 17.75
C GLY A 158 -14.38 -22.48 17.21
N GLN A 159 -13.57 -22.63 16.15
CA GLN A 159 -12.93 -21.51 15.46
C GLN A 159 -13.56 -21.26 14.09
N TYR A 160 -13.51 -20.02 13.61
CA TYR A 160 -13.87 -19.70 12.24
C TYR A 160 -12.72 -20.02 11.30
N VAL A 161 -13.03 -20.71 10.22
CA VAL A 161 -12.07 -21.11 9.19
C VAL A 161 -12.68 -20.93 7.81
N TRP A 162 -11.85 -20.69 6.81
CA TRP A 162 -12.26 -20.71 5.41
C TRP A 162 -12.49 -22.16 4.98
N LYS A 163 -13.64 -22.41 4.35
CA LYS A 163 -13.97 -23.72 3.79
C LYS A 163 -14.80 -23.58 2.52
N GLU A 164 -14.81 -24.62 1.72
CA GLU A 164 -15.68 -24.70 0.55
C GLU A 164 -17.15 -24.72 0.97
N SER A 165 -18.01 -24.00 0.24
CA SER A 165 -19.46 -24.03 0.49
C SER A 165 -20.03 -25.44 0.27
N SER A 166 -21.00 -25.80 1.09
CA SER A 166 -21.67 -27.12 0.97
C SER A 166 -22.56 -27.24 -0.27
N SER A 167 -22.98 -26.12 -0.85
CA SER A 167 -23.80 -26.04 -2.04
C SER A 167 -23.25 -25.01 -3.02
N GLU A 168 -23.70 -25.11 -4.28
CA GLU A 168 -23.41 -24.07 -5.25
C GLU A 168 -24.09 -22.76 -4.84
N ILE A 169 -23.34 -21.68 -4.88
CA ILE A 169 -23.83 -20.32 -4.62
C ILE A 169 -23.47 -19.41 -5.80
N LEU A 170 -24.29 -18.39 -6.01
CA LEU A 170 -24.03 -17.38 -7.00
C LEU A 170 -23.15 -16.29 -6.37
N THR A 171 -22.00 -16.06 -6.96
CA THR A 171 -21.10 -14.97 -6.54
C THR A 171 -20.62 -14.20 -7.76
N GLY A 172 -20.16 -12.96 -7.53
CA GLY A 172 -19.46 -12.23 -8.56
C GLY A 172 -18.11 -12.86 -8.91
N ALA A 173 -17.52 -12.42 -9.99
CA ALA A 173 -16.18 -12.82 -10.41
C ALA A 173 -15.08 -12.40 -9.41
N PHE A 174 -15.36 -11.44 -8.58
CA PHE A 174 -14.47 -10.98 -7.54
C PHE A 174 -14.73 -11.72 -6.23
N TYR A 175 -13.69 -12.37 -5.71
CA TYR A 175 -13.75 -13.11 -4.45
C TYR A 175 -12.66 -12.60 -3.52
N VAL A 176 -13.04 -12.16 -2.33
CA VAL A 176 -12.12 -11.70 -1.29
C VAL A 176 -11.85 -12.84 -0.32
N HIS A 177 -10.60 -13.22 -0.21
CA HIS A 177 -10.10 -14.13 0.81
C HIS A 177 -9.27 -13.31 1.81
N LEU A 178 -9.65 -13.35 3.07
CA LEU A 178 -9.00 -12.62 4.15
C LEU A 178 -8.14 -13.59 4.96
N ASP A 179 -6.92 -13.84 4.50
CA ASP A 179 -6.03 -14.89 5.05
C ASP A 179 -5.53 -14.63 6.47
N ASP A 180 -5.34 -13.35 6.83
CA ASP A 180 -4.66 -12.97 8.08
C ASP A 180 -5.62 -12.65 9.22
N VAL A 181 -6.90 -12.99 9.07
CA VAL A 181 -7.89 -12.69 10.11
C VAL A 181 -8.08 -13.89 11.02
N GLU A 182 -7.60 -13.81 12.25
CA GLU A 182 -7.97 -14.73 13.31
C GLU A 182 -9.44 -14.58 13.68
N LEU A 183 -10.26 -15.46 13.15
CA LEU A 183 -11.68 -15.59 13.51
C LEU A 183 -11.81 -16.63 14.62
N THR A 184 -11.70 -16.20 15.88
CA THR A 184 -11.47 -17.13 16.98
C THR A 184 -12.72 -17.58 17.73
N LYS A 185 -13.88 -16.92 17.55
CA LYS A 185 -15.09 -17.27 18.34
C LYS A 185 -16.37 -17.20 17.52
N SER A 186 -17.19 -18.24 17.65
CA SER A 186 -18.56 -18.30 17.14
C SER A 186 -19.41 -17.18 17.77
N GLY A 187 -20.25 -16.51 16.97
CA GLY A 187 -21.12 -15.43 17.42
C GLY A 187 -20.43 -14.09 17.64
N SER A 188 -19.15 -13.95 17.30
CA SER A 188 -18.46 -12.66 17.46
C SER A 188 -19.01 -11.62 16.47
N THR A 189 -19.11 -10.37 16.94
CA THR A 189 -19.46 -9.23 16.07
C THR A 189 -18.49 -9.09 14.89
N LEU A 190 -17.23 -9.44 15.09
CA LEU A 190 -16.20 -9.42 14.05
C LEU A 190 -16.54 -10.39 12.91
N PHE A 191 -16.91 -11.64 13.22
CA PHE A 191 -17.30 -12.61 12.21
C PHE A 191 -18.45 -12.12 11.32
N MET A 192 -19.49 -11.57 11.94
CA MET A 192 -20.64 -11.04 11.20
C MET A 192 -20.26 -9.86 10.32
N ARG A 193 -19.41 -8.97 10.78
CA ARG A 193 -18.89 -7.85 9.99
C ARG A 193 -18.05 -8.31 8.82
N MET A 194 -17.17 -9.28 9.03
CA MET A 194 -16.31 -9.83 7.99
C MET A 194 -17.14 -10.53 6.90
N LYS A 195 -18.14 -11.32 7.29
CA LYS A 195 -19.06 -11.97 6.34
C LYS A 195 -19.85 -10.93 5.53
N LEU A 196 -20.32 -9.87 6.16
CA LEU A 196 -21.03 -8.79 5.49
C LEU A 196 -20.13 -8.08 4.47
N VAL A 197 -18.90 -7.75 4.83
CA VAL A 197 -17.92 -7.14 3.93
C VAL A 197 -17.63 -8.05 2.74
N GLN A 198 -17.41 -9.34 2.97
CA GLN A 198 -17.18 -10.31 1.90
C GLN A 198 -18.36 -10.34 0.92
N ASN A 199 -19.58 -10.46 1.43
CA ASN A 199 -20.79 -10.50 0.58
C ASN A 199 -20.95 -9.20 -0.21
N ALA A 200 -20.69 -8.03 0.43
CA ALA A 200 -20.78 -6.74 -0.21
C ALA A 200 -19.77 -6.62 -1.37
N LEU A 201 -18.53 -6.98 -1.15
CA LEU A 201 -17.49 -6.93 -2.18
C LEU A 201 -17.80 -7.90 -3.33
N CYS A 202 -18.23 -9.12 -3.04
CA CYS A 202 -18.58 -10.11 -4.07
C CYS A 202 -19.82 -9.74 -4.89
N TYR A 203 -20.72 -8.93 -4.36
CA TYR A 203 -21.93 -8.50 -5.07
C TYR A 203 -21.74 -7.16 -5.82
N PHE A 204 -21.22 -6.14 -5.14
CA PHE A 204 -21.17 -4.79 -5.72
C PHE A 204 -19.97 -4.56 -6.65
N ILE A 205 -18.80 -5.15 -6.37
CA ILE A 205 -17.64 -4.93 -7.22
C ILE A 205 -17.87 -5.38 -8.66
N PRO A 206 -18.46 -6.56 -8.95
CA PRO A 206 -18.77 -6.94 -10.33
C PRO A 206 -19.75 -6.01 -11.04
N GLN A 207 -20.55 -5.27 -10.29
CA GLN A 207 -21.46 -4.27 -10.87
C GLN A 207 -20.79 -2.93 -11.17
N LEU A 208 -19.70 -2.60 -10.50
CA LEU A 208 -18.99 -1.35 -10.61
C LEU A 208 -17.75 -1.47 -11.50
N LEU A 209 -16.96 -2.50 -11.29
CA LEU A 209 -15.66 -2.69 -11.91
C LEU A 209 -15.81 -3.46 -13.22
N GLN A 210 -15.32 -2.88 -14.31
CA GLN A 210 -15.31 -3.50 -15.63
C GLN A 210 -14.02 -4.27 -15.90
N SER A 211 -12.89 -3.66 -15.58
CA SER A 211 -11.58 -4.29 -15.74
C SER A 211 -10.55 -3.69 -14.81
N VAL A 212 -9.49 -4.44 -14.57
CA VAL A 212 -8.28 -4.00 -13.85
C VAL A 212 -7.09 -4.21 -14.74
N THR A 213 -6.29 -3.17 -14.94
CA THR A 213 -5.03 -3.25 -15.65
C THR A 213 -3.88 -3.11 -14.64
N LEU A 214 -3.06 -4.14 -14.55
CA LEU A 214 -1.80 -4.09 -13.82
C LEU A 214 -0.72 -3.61 -14.77
N GLN A 215 -0.11 -2.48 -14.47
CA GLN A 215 0.92 -1.87 -15.30
C GLN A 215 2.31 -2.42 -15.00
N PRO A 216 3.25 -2.40 -15.96
CA PRO A 216 4.64 -2.85 -15.72
C PRO A 216 5.41 -2.01 -14.71
N ASP A 217 4.92 -0.84 -14.37
CA ASP A 217 5.45 0.04 -13.32
C ASP A 217 4.90 -0.27 -11.92
N GLY A 218 3.92 -1.19 -11.82
CA GLY A 218 3.27 -1.57 -10.58
C GLY A 218 2.00 -0.78 -10.25
N ASN A 219 1.65 0.21 -11.06
CA ASN A 219 0.38 0.91 -10.92
C ASN A 219 -0.80 0.01 -11.32
N VAL A 220 -1.96 0.29 -10.75
CA VAL A 220 -3.21 -0.43 -11.01
C VAL A 220 -4.24 0.57 -11.53
N ILE A 221 -4.73 0.33 -12.74
CA ILE A 221 -5.83 1.10 -13.32
C ILE A 221 -7.10 0.28 -13.21
N ALA A 222 -8.11 0.82 -12.54
CA ALA A 222 -9.44 0.25 -12.46
C ALA A 222 -10.39 1.01 -13.40
N ASN A 223 -11.02 0.29 -14.33
CA ASN A 223 -12.04 0.84 -15.20
C ASN A 223 -13.42 0.49 -14.65
N TYR A 224 -14.24 1.50 -14.48
CA TYR A 224 -15.58 1.36 -13.93
C TYR A 224 -16.62 1.43 -15.04
N THR A 225 -17.72 0.70 -14.83
CA THR A 225 -18.87 0.74 -15.75
C THR A 225 -19.76 1.96 -15.47
N THR A 226 -20.44 2.43 -16.51
CA THR A 226 -21.51 3.42 -16.41
C THR A 226 -22.90 2.77 -16.28
N SER A 227 -22.98 1.44 -16.29
CA SER A 227 -24.25 0.72 -16.13
C SER A 227 -24.83 0.95 -14.73
N PRO A 228 -26.17 0.90 -14.59
CA PRO A 228 -26.81 1.04 -13.28
C PRO A 228 -26.31 0.01 -12.29
N VAL A 229 -26.29 0.38 -11.01
CA VAL A 229 -26.06 -0.53 -9.90
C VAL A 229 -27.41 -0.95 -9.35
N TYR A 230 -27.60 -2.24 -9.11
CA TYR A 230 -28.86 -2.81 -8.66
C TYR A 230 -28.80 -3.30 -7.20
N ILE A 231 -29.94 -3.17 -6.52
CA ILE A 231 -30.23 -3.89 -5.29
C ILE A 231 -31.35 -4.90 -5.64
N GLY A 232 -30.99 -6.17 -5.77
CA GLY A 232 -31.91 -7.16 -6.33
C GLY A 232 -32.27 -6.83 -7.78
N SER A 233 -33.55 -6.60 -8.05
CA SER A 233 -34.07 -6.26 -9.38
C SER A 233 -34.25 -4.75 -9.58
N ILE A 234 -33.91 -3.91 -8.62
CA ILE A 234 -34.21 -2.49 -8.63
C ILE A 234 -32.91 -1.69 -8.82
N PRO A 235 -32.78 -0.86 -9.88
CA PRO A 235 -31.68 0.08 -9.99
C PRO A 235 -31.69 1.04 -8.80
N ILE A 236 -30.51 1.33 -8.21
CA ILE A 236 -30.40 2.23 -7.05
C ILE A 236 -31.02 3.62 -7.35
N SER A 237 -30.90 4.09 -8.57
CA SER A 237 -31.48 5.36 -9.01
C SER A 237 -33.02 5.40 -8.99
N ASN A 238 -33.68 4.25 -8.97
CA ASN A 238 -35.13 4.11 -9.13
C ASN A 238 -35.80 3.55 -7.87
N ILE A 239 -35.09 3.49 -6.75
CA ILE A 239 -35.65 2.99 -5.48
C ILE A 239 -36.76 3.95 -5.00
N ASP A 240 -37.94 3.39 -4.80
CA ASP A 240 -39.07 4.05 -4.14
C ASP A 240 -39.20 3.50 -2.71
N PRO A 241 -38.84 4.30 -1.67
CA PRO A 241 -38.88 3.81 -0.30
C PRO A 241 -40.25 3.33 0.16
N ASP A 242 -41.33 3.88 -0.39
CA ASP A 242 -42.70 3.54 0.03
C ASP A 242 -43.19 2.23 -0.59
N LYS A 243 -42.66 1.85 -1.77
CA LYS A 243 -43.08 0.65 -2.51
C LYS A 243 -42.09 -0.50 -2.40
N ASP A 244 -40.80 -0.19 -2.35
CA ASP A 244 -39.74 -1.19 -2.52
C ASP A 244 -39.19 -1.72 -1.19
N THR A 245 -39.61 -1.20 -0.05
CA THR A 245 -39.08 -1.57 1.27
C THR A 245 -39.09 -3.08 1.52
N GLY A 246 -40.19 -3.77 1.16
CA GLY A 246 -40.30 -5.22 1.34
C GLY A 246 -39.32 -6.01 0.46
N THR A 247 -39.18 -5.60 -0.79
CA THR A 247 -38.23 -6.22 -1.75
C THR A 247 -36.79 -5.99 -1.33
N ILE A 248 -36.46 -4.77 -0.92
CA ILE A 248 -35.13 -4.43 -0.42
C ILE A 248 -34.79 -5.19 0.84
N ALA A 249 -35.74 -5.27 1.81
CA ALA A 249 -35.52 -6.01 3.05
C ALA A 249 -35.24 -7.49 2.79
N LEU A 250 -36.01 -8.12 1.91
CA LEU A 250 -35.79 -9.52 1.53
C LEU A 250 -34.42 -9.70 0.85
N PHE A 251 -34.07 -8.81 -0.08
CA PHE A 251 -32.75 -8.82 -0.71
C PHE A 251 -31.64 -8.70 0.32
N VAL A 252 -31.72 -7.75 1.25
CA VAL A 252 -30.73 -7.54 2.30
C VAL A 252 -30.55 -8.78 3.18
N ILE A 253 -31.64 -9.45 3.55
CA ILE A 253 -31.59 -10.70 4.32
C ILE A 253 -30.85 -11.78 3.55
N LYS A 254 -31.22 -12.03 2.28
CA LYS A 254 -30.55 -13.02 1.43
C LYS A 254 -29.08 -12.68 1.21
N PHE A 255 -28.79 -11.40 1.01
CA PHE A 255 -27.43 -10.88 0.87
C PHE A 255 -26.58 -11.14 2.13
N MET A 256 -27.09 -10.80 3.29
CA MET A 256 -26.40 -11.04 4.57
C MET A 256 -26.15 -12.52 4.84
N LEU A 257 -27.07 -13.36 4.47
CA LEU A 257 -26.96 -14.82 4.62
C LEU A 257 -26.10 -15.48 3.53
N GLY A 258 -25.75 -14.76 2.44
CA GLY A 258 -25.02 -15.30 1.30
C GLY A 258 -25.85 -16.32 0.51
N THR A 259 -27.18 -16.14 0.45
CA THR A 259 -28.13 -17.08 -0.19
C THR A 259 -28.78 -16.51 -1.45
N LEU A 260 -28.19 -15.47 -2.06
CA LEU A 260 -28.65 -14.91 -3.32
C LEU A 260 -28.63 -15.97 -4.44
N LYS A 261 -29.72 -16.02 -5.21
CA LYS A 261 -29.88 -16.87 -6.40
C LYS A 261 -29.85 -16.01 -7.66
N GLU A 262 -29.70 -16.66 -8.81
CA GLU A 262 -29.75 -16.01 -10.11
C GLU A 262 -31.05 -15.20 -10.33
N SER A 263 -32.18 -15.77 -9.87
CA SER A 263 -33.48 -15.08 -9.94
C SER A 263 -33.54 -13.79 -9.12
N ASP A 264 -32.70 -13.65 -8.12
CA ASP A 264 -32.66 -12.44 -7.30
C ASP A 264 -31.85 -11.31 -7.95
N ILE A 265 -31.09 -11.60 -9.00
CA ILE A 265 -30.18 -10.65 -9.69
C ILE A 265 -30.35 -10.69 -11.21
N THR A 266 -31.50 -11.16 -11.72
CA THR A 266 -31.76 -11.30 -13.17
C THR A 266 -31.55 -9.98 -13.92
N SER A 267 -31.95 -8.84 -13.33
CA SER A 267 -31.76 -7.53 -13.92
C SER A 267 -30.28 -7.16 -14.06
N VAL A 268 -29.46 -7.51 -13.09
CA VAL A 268 -28.00 -7.28 -13.17
C VAL A 268 -27.39 -8.08 -14.30
N LEU A 269 -27.86 -9.30 -14.53
CA LEU A 269 -27.35 -10.17 -15.59
C LEU A 269 -27.80 -9.76 -16.97
N ALA A 270 -29.02 -9.17 -17.09
CA ALA A 270 -29.61 -8.78 -18.38
C ALA A 270 -28.93 -7.53 -18.97
N ASP A 271 -28.53 -6.58 -18.13
CA ASP A 271 -28.03 -5.27 -18.56
C ASP A 271 -26.52 -5.22 -18.81
N ARG A 272 -25.82 -6.35 -18.68
CA ARG A 272 -24.36 -6.39 -18.76
C ARG A 272 -23.85 -7.41 -19.76
N THR A 273 -23.03 -6.95 -20.68
CA THR A 273 -22.11 -7.79 -21.44
C THR A 273 -20.84 -7.98 -20.61
N TRP A 274 -20.63 -9.20 -20.17
CA TRP A 274 -19.44 -9.61 -19.41
C TRP A 274 -18.31 -10.07 -20.32
#